data_e2308a50b46f1bc5a792162f69145dd8
#
_entry.id   e2308a50b46f1bc5a792162f69145dd8
#
_cell.length_a   1.000
_cell.length_b   1.000
_cell.length_c   1.000
_cell.angle_alpha   90.00
_cell.angle_beta   90.00
_cell.angle_gamma   90.00
#
_symmetry.space_group_name_H-M   'P 1'
#
loop_
_entity.id
_entity.type
_entity.pdbx_description
1 polymer ?
#
loop_
_entity_poly.entity_id
_entity_poly.type
_entity_poly.pdbx_seq_one_letter_code
_entity_poly.pdbx_strand_id
1 'polypeptide(L)'
;FTADPRVVKTAKKLDAVTYDEMLELASLGAKVLHNRSVEMAKKYNVELVVRSSLNRSEGTVVKEGSNMEKLLVTGVAADKDTVRISVIGLEDKPGTAFAVFNTLAANNINVDIILQSVGREGTKDISFTVASDDLEHAIEVLNANKERLTIQDITCDSDGKINNFISTRNFSYH
;
A
#
# COMPACT_ATOMS: atom_id res chain seq x y z
N PHE A 1 -6.93 15.97 5.60
CA PHE A 1 -7.92 15.93 4.53
C PHE A 1 -8.38 14.50 4.29
N THR A 2 -9.62 14.33 3.87
CA THR A 2 -10.20 13.01 3.55
C THR A 2 -9.56 12.36 2.31
N ALA A 3 -8.89 13.14 1.48
CA ALA A 3 -8.07 12.71 0.34
C ALA A 3 -7.06 13.81 0.01
N ASP A 4 -6.13 13.56 -0.91
CA ASP A 4 -5.20 14.60 -1.37
C ASP A 4 -5.96 15.74 -2.10
N PRO A 5 -6.01 16.96 -1.56
CA PRO A 5 -6.76 18.07 -2.14
C PRO A 5 -6.19 18.54 -3.49
N ARG A 6 -4.97 18.16 -3.84
CA ARG A 6 -4.37 18.43 -5.16
C ARG A 6 -5.03 17.59 -6.25
N VAL A 7 -5.52 16.41 -5.88
CA VAL A 7 -6.17 15.44 -6.77
C VAL A 7 -7.69 15.55 -6.66
N VAL A 8 -8.22 15.57 -5.43
CA VAL A 8 -9.66 15.60 -5.15
C VAL A 8 -10.04 16.97 -4.62
N LYS A 9 -10.60 17.81 -5.48
CA LYS A 9 -10.98 19.20 -5.16
C LYS A 9 -12.04 19.33 -4.07
N THR A 10 -12.85 18.27 -3.86
CA THR A 10 -13.89 18.19 -2.84
C THR A 10 -13.39 17.58 -1.51
N ALA A 11 -12.09 17.29 -1.39
CA ALA A 11 -11.51 16.75 -0.18
C ALA A 11 -11.72 17.70 1.01
N LYS A 12 -12.27 17.19 2.10
CA LYS A 12 -12.54 17.95 3.31
C LYS A 12 -11.37 17.85 4.29
N LYS A 13 -11.06 18.95 4.97
CA LYS A 13 -10.10 18.94 6.07
C LYS A 13 -10.68 18.12 7.23
N LEU A 14 -9.85 17.29 7.83
CA LEU A 14 -10.16 16.57 9.08
C LEU A 14 -9.67 17.43 10.25
N ASP A 15 -10.53 17.67 11.24
CA ASP A 15 -10.14 18.45 12.43
C ASP A 15 -9.37 17.59 13.42
N ALA A 16 -9.72 16.31 13.51
CA ALA A 16 -8.99 15.32 14.28
C ALA A 16 -8.98 13.96 13.59
N VAL A 17 -7.96 13.16 13.89
CA VAL A 17 -7.81 11.76 13.48
C VAL A 17 -7.19 10.96 14.62
N THR A 18 -7.45 9.66 14.68
CA THR A 18 -6.81 8.78 15.65
C THR A 18 -5.37 8.46 15.25
N TYR A 19 -4.56 7.97 16.20
CA TYR A 19 -3.21 7.51 15.87
C TYR A 19 -3.23 6.37 14.84
N ASP A 20 -4.18 5.44 14.93
CA ASP A 20 -4.28 4.31 14.02
C ASP A 20 -4.65 4.75 12.60
N GLU A 21 -5.64 5.62 12.46
CA GLU A 21 -5.99 6.21 11.16
C GLU A 21 -4.82 7.00 10.54
N MET A 22 -4.07 7.75 11.37
CA MET A 22 -2.90 8.48 10.88
C MET A 22 -1.76 7.56 10.48
N LEU A 23 -1.53 6.45 11.22
CA LEU A 23 -0.54 5.43 10.87
C LEU A 23 -0.88 4.79 9.52
N GLU A 24 -2.14 4.40 9.32
CA GLU A 24 -2.59 3.86 8.03
C GLU A 24 -2.38 4.86 6.89
N LEU A 25 -2.86 6.10 7.06
CA LEU A 25 -2.67 7.15 6.04
C LEU A 25 -1.19 7.39 5.72
N ALA A 26 -0.33 7.43 6.74
CA ALA A 26 1.11 7.65 6.57
C ALA A 26 1.81 6.46 5.88
N SER A 27 1.41 5.22 6.21
CA SER A 27 1.95 4.00 5.60
C SER A 27 1.54 3.86 4.13
N LEU A 28 0.38 4.38 3.78
CA LEU A 28 -0.26 4.21 2.48
C LEU A 28 -0.05 5.42 1.54
N GLY A 29 0.97 6.22 1.78
CA GLY A 29 1.44 7.24 0.85
C GLY A 29 0.95 8.67 1.09
N ALA A 30 0.26 8.96 2.18
CA ALA A 30 -0.20 10.34 2.45
C ALA A 30 0.95 11.34 2.67
N LYS A 31 2.17 10.89 2.96
CA LYS A 31 3.41 11.69 3.11
C LYS A 31 3.25 12.93 4.03
N VAL A 32 2.38 12.86 5.04
CA VAL A 32 2.09 13.98 5.96
C VAL A 32 2.94 13.90 7.20
N LEU A 33 3.07 12.71 7.78
CA LEU A 33 3.90 12.40 8.94
C LEU A 33 4.68 11.12 8.69
N HIS A 34 5.83 11.00 9.34
CA HIS A 34 6.59 9.76 9.33
C HIS A 34 5.96 8.76 10.33
N ASN A 35 5.78 7.49 9.93
CA ASN A 35 5.14 6.46 10.76
C ASN A 35 5.73 6.37 12.17
N ARG A 36 7.06 6.35 12.29
CA ARG A 36 7.73 6.29 13.61
C ARG A 36 7.36 7.45 14.53
N SER A 37 7.11 8.64 13.99
CA SER A 37 6.69 9.79 14.79
C SER A 37 5.29 9.57 15.37
N VAL A 38 4.39 8.99 14.58
CA VAL A 38 3.02 8.67 15.03
C VAL A 38 3.02 7.50 16.02
N GLU A 39 3.83 6.46 15.77
CA GLU A 39 4.00 5.33 16.70
C GLU A 39 4.51 5.78 18.06
N MET A 40 5.51 6.67 18.08
CA MET A 40 6.06 7.22 19.33
C MET A 40 5.02 8.08 20.05
N ALA A 41 4.29 8.91 19.32
CA ALA A 41 3.22 9.71 19.89
C ALA A 41 2.12 8.83 20.50
N LYS A 42 1.71 7.77 19.81
CA LYS A 42 0.76 6.78 20.33
C LYS A 42 1.29 6.10 21.59
N LYS A 43 2.55 5.62 21.56
CA LYS A 43 3.17 4.92 22.69
C LYS A 43 3.22 5.75 23.96
N TYR A 44 3.49 7.05 23.82
CA TYR A 44 3.61 7.97 24.95
C TYR A 44 2.35 8.84 25.19
N ASN A 45 1.28 8.57 24.45
CA ASN A 45 0.03 9.33 24.48
C ASN A 45 0.23 10.84 24.34
N VAL A 46 1.06 11.25 23.37
CA VAL A 46 1.38 12.65 23.09
C VAL A 46 0.54 13.11 21.91
N GLU A 47 -0.31 14.11 22.14
CA GLU A 47 -1.11 14.72 21.08
C GLU A 47 -0.20 15.42 20.06
N LEU A 48 -0.41 15.13 18.75
CA LEU A 48 0.29 15.81 17.66
C LEU A 48 -0.67 16.77 16.97
N VAL A 49 -0.16 17.93 16.55
CA VAL A 49 -0.92 18.88 15.73
C VAL A 49 -0.18 19.11 14.42
N VAL A 50 -0.82 18.72 13.32
CA VAL A 50 -0.27 18.90 11.97
C VAL A 50 -0.82 20.19 11.38
N ARG A 51 0.08 21.17 11.10
CA ARG A 51 -0.28 22.51 10.62
C ARG A 51 0.50 22.87 9.37
N SER A 52 -0.05 23.77 8.57
CA SER A 52 0.69 24.41 7.49
C SER A 52 1.78 25.34 8.06
N SER A 53 2.97 25.30 7.48
CA SER A 53 4.03 26.28 7.77
C SER A 53 3.82 27.65 7.09
N LEU A 54 2.90 27.72 6.12
CA LEU A 54 2.69 28.90 5.28
C LEU A 54 1.58 29.82 5.80
N ASN A 55 0.74 29.34 6.70
CA ASN A 55 -0.37 30.11 7.25
C ASN A 55 -0.64 29.77 8.73
N ARG A 56 -1.50 30.54 9.38
CA ARG A 56 -1.86 30.35 10.80
C ARG A 56 -3.16 29.55 10.99
N SER A 57 -3.63 28.85 9.95
CA SER A 57 -4.84 28.05 10.09
C SER A 57 -4.69 26.96 11.13
N GLU A 58 -5.80 26.58 11.76
CA GLU A 58 -5.86 25.45 12.66
C GLU A 58 -5.48 24.17 11.89
N GLY A 59 -4.69 23.31 12.54
CA GLY A 59 -4.22 22.06 11.96
C GLY A 59 -5.23 20.93 12.09
N THR A 60 -4.72 19.72 11.94
CA THR A 60 -5.41 18.48 12.28
C THR A 60 -4.75 17.90 13.52
N VAL A 61 -5.56 17.55 14.50
CA VAL A 61 -5.11 16.96 15.77
C VAL A 61 -5.04 15.44 15.59
N VAL A 62 -3.91 14.84 16.00
CA VAL A 62 -3.73 13.38 16.05
C VAL A 62 -3.68 12.99 17.52
N LYS A 63 -4.65 12.20 17.96
CA LYS A 63 -4.80 11.80 19.37
C LYS A 63 -5.47 10.43 19.50
N GLU A 64 -5.55 9.92 20.70
CA GLU A 64 -6.33 8.71 20.97
C GLU A 64 -7.82 8.93 20.70
N GLY A 65 -8.46 7.90 20.13
CA GLY A 65 -9.88 7.99 19.75
C GLY A 65 -10.77 8.14 20.98
N SER A 66 -11.48 9.25 21.06
CA SER A 66 -12.67 9.37 21.90
C SER A 66 -13.89 9.25 20.99
N ASN A 67 -14.79 8.33 21.26
CA ASN A 67 -16.19 8.17 20.79
C ASN A 67 -16.69 9.11 19.66
N MET A 68 -15.85 9.43 18.67
CA MET A 68 -16.36 10.03 17.45
C MET A 68 -17.13 8.96 16.68
N GLU A 69 -18.28 9.32 16.15
CA GLU A 69 -19.07 8.48 15.26
C GLU A 69 -18.12 7.85 14.25
N LYS A 70 -18.01 6.51 14.28
CA LYS A 70 -17.12 5.74 13.40
C LYS A 70 -17.62 5.92 11.97
N LEU A 71 -17.07 6.89 11.26
CA LEU A 71 -17.21 6.94 9.82
C LEU A 71 -16.62 5.64 9.25
N LEU A 72 -17.36 4.96 8.38
CA LEU A 72 -16.91 3.71 7.72
C LEU A 72 -15.62 3.91 6.93
N VAL A 73 -15.35 5.13 6.47
CA VAL A 73 -14.15 5.54 5.75
C VAL A 73 -13.76 6.94 6.21
N THR A 74 -12.60 7.08 6.85
CA THR A 74 -12.08 8.35 7.34
C THR A 74 -11.31 9.11 6.24
N GLY A 75 -10.61 8.37 5.39
CA GLY A 75 -9.82 8.97 4.32
C GLY A 75 -9.38 7.96 3.27
N VAL A 76 -8.81 8.48 2.19
CA VAL A 76 -8.24 7.72 1.09
C VAL A 76 -6.84 8.26 0.81
N ALA A 77 -5.85 7.39 0.82
CA ALA A 77 -4.49 7.68 0.37
C ALA A 77 -4.19 6.92 -0.92
N ALA A 78 -3.35 7.50 -1.78
CA ALA A 78 -2.88 6.85 -3.00
C ALA A 78 -1.36 6.79 -2.96
N ASP A 79 -0.82 5.60 -3.11
CA ASP A 79 0.59 5.41 -3.37
C ASP A 79 0.82 5.45 -4.88
N LYS A 80 1.78 6.28 -5.31
CA LYS A 80 2.14 6.45 -6.72
C LYS A 80 3.52 5.87 -7.04
N ASP A 81 4.22 5.42 -6.02
CA ASP A 81 5.59 4.94 -6.13
C ASP A 81 5.63 3.40 -6.22
N THR A 82 4.47 2.75 -6.47
CA THR A 82 4.34 1.30 -6.63
C THR A 82 3.87 0.91 -8.03
N VAL A 83 4.37 -0.21 -8.53
CA VAL A 83 3.99 -0.79 -9.82
C VAL A 83 3.54 -2.23 -9.60
N ARG A 84 2.50 -2.65 -10.32
CA ARG A 84 2.02 -4.03 -10.30
C ARG A 84 2.71 -4.87 -11.38
N ILE A 85 3.23 -6.00 -10.95
CA ILE A 85 3.71 -7.08 -11.82
C ILE A 85 2.74 -8.25 -11.72
N SER A 86 2.39 -8.85 -12.84
CA SER A 86 1.57 -10.05 -12.88
C SER A 86 2.35 -11.19 -13.55
N VAL A 87 2.49 -12.29 -12.83
CA VAL A 87 3.09 -13.53 -13.29
C VAL A 87 1.96 -14.47 -13.66
N ILE A 88 1.89 -14.85 -14.93
CA ILE A 88 0.76 -15.54 -15.54
C ILE A 88 1.10 -16.99 -15.82
N GLY A 89 0.12 -17.88 -15.60
CA GLY A 89 0.18 -19.27 -16.00
C GLY A 89 1.13 -20.12 -15.15
N LEU A 90 1.27 -19.80 -13.87
CA LEU A 90 2.00 -20.63 -12.91
C LEU A 90 1.27 -21.96 -12.66
N GLU A 91 2.02 -23.05 -12.53
CA GLU A 91 1.41 -24.33 -12.12
C GLU A 91 0.74 -24.20 -10.74
N ASP A 92 -0.49 -24.71 -10.61
CA ASP A 92 -1.21 -24.76 -9.33
C ASP A 92 -0.70 -25.93 -8.47
N LYS A 93 0.53 -25.80 -7.98
CA LYS A 93 1.19 -26.76 -7.09
C LYS A 93 1.61 -26.10 -5.78
N PRO A 94 1.59 -26.82 -4.65
CA PRO A 94 2.15 -26.32 -3.40
C PRO A 94 3.62 -25.88 -3.59
N GLY A 95 3.95 -24.67 -3.11
CA GLY A 95 5.29 -24.14 -3.17
C GLY A 95 5.61 -23.25 -4.38
N THR A 96 4.78 -23.21 -5.43
CA THR A 96 5.05 -22.39 -6.63
C THR A 96 5.11 -20.90 -6.28
N ALA A 97 4.14 -20.39 -5.53
CA ALA A 97 4.15 -18.99 -5.07
C ALA A 97 5.37 -18.70 -4.19
N PHE A 98 5.71 -19.63 -3.28
CA PHE A 98 6.91 -19.50 -2.46
C PHE A 98 8.18 -19.39 -3.31
N ALA A 99 8.32 -20.21 -4.36
CA ALA A 99 9.49 -20.16 -5.24
C ALA A 99 9.62 -18.80 -5.96
N VAL A 100 8.51 -18.20 -6.40
CA VAL A 100 8.49 -16.87 -7.01
C VAL A 100 8.98 -15.81 -6.00
N PHE A 101 8.35 -15.74 -4.83
CA PHE A 101 8.68 -14.72 -3.83
C PHE A 101 10.04 -14.92 -3.19
N ASN A 102 10.47 -16.16 -2.99
CA ASN A 102 11.82 -16.45 -2.52
C ASN A 102 12.90 -16.01 -3.53
N THR A 103 12.60 -16.11 -4.84
CA THR A 103 13.50 -15.62 -5.87
C THR A 103 13.63 -14.09 -5.84
N LEU A 104 12.52 -13.37 -5.66
CA LEU A 104 12.52 -11.92 -5.53
C LEU A 104 13.25 -11.49 -4.25
N ALA A 105 12.94 -12.11 -3.11
CA ALA A 105 13.57 -11.82 -1.83
C ALA A 105 15.08 -12.07 -1.84
N ALA A 106 15.55 -13.15 -2.48
CA ALA A 106 16.97 -13.46 -2.63
C ALA A 106 17.73 -12.39 -3.45
N ASN A 107 17.01 -11.60 -4.25
CA ASN A 107 17.55 -10.47 -5.01
C ASN A 107 17.23 -9.11 -4.37
N ASN A 108 16.86 -9.10 -3.07
CA ASN A 108 16.52 -7.90 -2.28
C ASN A 108 15.36 -7.08 -2.85
N ILE A 109 14.44 -7.71 -3.57
CA ILE A 109 13.22 -7.06 -4.09
C ILE A 109 12.12 -7.22 -3.06
N ASN A 110 11.62 -6.09 -2.56
CA ASN A 110 10.51 -6.06 -1.61
C ASN A 110 9.17 -6.11 -2.33
N VAL A 111 8.23 -6.89 -1.80
CA VAL A 111 6.89 -7.08 -2.33
C VAL A 111 5.89 -6.69 -1.27
N ASP A 112 4.93 -5.80 -1.61
CA ASP A 112 3.96 -5.31 -0.63
C ASP A 112 2.62 -6.04 -0.71
N ILE A 113 1.87 -5.85 -1.79
CA ILE A 113 0.53 -6.42 -1.96
C ILE A 113 0.62 -7.64 -2.87
N ILE A 114 0.05 -8.75 -2.43
CA ILE A 114 -0.01 -9.99 -3.21
C ILE A 114 -1.47 -10.34 -3.46
N LEU A 115 -1.82 -10.49 -4.73
CA LEU A 115 -3.12 -10.96 -5.20
C LEU A 115 -2.94 -12.25 -5.98
N GLN A 116 -3.74 -13.24 -5.67
CA GLN A 116 -3.73 -14.52 -6.39
C GLN A 116 -5.10 -14.74 -7.02
N SER A 117 -5.12 -15.10 -8.29
CA SER A 117 -6.32 -15.45 -9.03
C SER A 117 -6.21 -16.86 -9.58
N VAL A 118 -7.37 -17.47 -9.79
CA VAL A 118 -7.44 -18.77 -10.47
C VAL A 118 -7.22 -18.50 -11.96
N GLY A 119 -6.16 -19.08 -12.51
CA GLY A 119 -5.88 -19.06 -13.93
C GLY A 119 -6.76 -20.06 -14.71
N ARG A 120 -6.46 -20.23 -15.98
CA ARG A 120 -7.14 -21.21 -16.84
C ARG A 120 -6.44 -22.58 -16.73
N GLU A 121 -7.22 -23.66 -16.86
CA GLU A 121 -6.70 -25.03 -17.03
C GLU A 121 -5.72 -25.50 -15.93
N GLY A 122 -6.02 -25.23 -14.64
CA GLY A 122 -5.18 -25.67 -13.52
C GLY A 122 -3.91 -24.84 -13.32
N THR A 123 -3.90 -23.62 -13.85
CA THR A 123 -2.86 -22.63 -13.58
C THR A 123 -3.34 -21.58 -12.57
N LYS A 124 -2.41 -20.80 -12.04
CA LYS A 124 -2.67 -19.63 -11.20
C LYS A 124 -1.92 -18.42 -11.71
N ASP A 125 -2.56 -17.27 -11.57
CA ASP A 125 -1.91 -15.99 -11.81
C ASP A 125 -1.64 -15.31 -10.47
N ILE A 126 -0.45 -14.77 -10.32
CA ILE A 126 -0.04 -14.05 -9.12
C ILE A 126 0.31 -12.63 -9.54
N SER A 127 -0.41 -11.66 -8.99
CA SER A 127 -0.08 -10.24 -9.13
C SER A 127 0.45 -9.70 -7.81
N PHE A 128 1.47 -8.89 -7.88
CA PHE A 128 2.05 -8.26 -6.70
C PHE A 128 2.58 -6.86 -7.02
N THR A 129 2.80 -6.06 -6.00
CA THR A 129 3.35 -4.71 -6.15
C THR A 129 4.79 -4.66 -5.68
N VAL A 130 5.59 -3.88 -6.39
CA VAL A 130 6.98 -3.53 -6.05
C VAL A 130 7.15 -2.02 -6.09
N ALA A 131 8.20 -1.50 -5.48
CA ALA A 131 8.59 -0.11 -5.69
C ALA A 131 8.89 0.16 -7.18
N SER A 132 8.55 1.36 -7.67
CA SER A 132 8.78 1.72 -9.07
C SER A 132 10.26 1.59 -9.47
N ASP A 133 11.16 1.88 -8.55
CA ASP A 133 12.61 1.79 -8.76
C ASP A 133 13.09 0.34 -8.89
N ASP A 134 12.35 -0.63 -8.32
CA ASP A 134 12.68 -2.06 -8.38
C ASP A 134 12.08 -2.77 -9.60
N LEU A 135 11.24 -2.09 -10.41
CA LEU A 135 10.48 -2.71 -11.50
C LEU A 135 11.38 -3.42 -12.52
N GLU A 136 12.37 -2.72 -13.07
CA GLU A 136 13.24 -3.27 -14.09
C GLU A 136 14.01 -4.47 -13.56
N HIS A 137 14.58 -4.35 -12.36
CA HIS A 137 15.30 -5.43 -11.70
C HIS A 137 14.41 -6.64 -11.41
N ALA A 138 13.17 -6.41 -10.96
CA ALA A 138 12.21 -7.50 -10.73
C ALA A 138 11.87 -8.26 -12.01
N ILE A 139 11.65 -7.55 -13.12
CA ILE A 139 11.37 -8.15 -14.43
C ILE A 139 12.58 -8.96 -14.92
N GLU A 140 13.80 -8.44 -14.78
CA GLU A 140 15.03 -9.16 -15.16
C GLU A 140 15.19 -10.45 -14.36
N VAL A 141 15.03 -10.40 -13.04
CA VAL A 141 15.13 -11.55 -12.14
C VAL A 141 14.08 -12.62 -12.48
N LEU A 142 12.85 -12.21 -12.74
CA LEU A 142 11.77 -13.14 -13.11
C LEU A 142 12.02 -13.78 -14.47
N ASN A 143 12.45 -13.01 -15.47
CA ASN A 143 12.77 -13.53 -16.79
C ASN A 143 13.96 -14.49 -16.77
N ALA A 144 15.00 -14.19 -16.01
CA ALA A 144 16.16 -15.07 -15.83
C ALA A 144 15.79 -16.43 -15.18
N ASN A 145 14.70 -16.47 -14.42
CA ASN A 145 14.22 -17.66 -13.75
C ASN A 145 12.90 -18.23 -14.34
N LYS A 146 12.48 -17.75 -15.50
CA LYS A 146 11.18 -18.06 -16.11
C LYS A 146 10.94 -19.55 -16.28
N GLU A 147 11.93 -20.27 -16.81
CA GLU A 147 11.85 -21.72 -17.01
C GLU A 147 11.80 -22.48 -15.68
N ARG A 148 12.66 -22.12 -14.74
CA ARG A 148 12.72 -22.77 -13.41
C ARG A 148 11.42 -22.58 -12.61
N LEU A 149 10.78 -21.43 -12.75
CA LEU A 149 9.55 -21.07 -12.06
C LEU A 149 8.31 -21.49 -12.85
N THR A 150 8.45 -22.07 -14.05
CA THR A 150 7.35 -22.45 -14.95
C THR A 150 6.39 -21.30 -15.26
N ILE A 151 6.92 -20.10 -15.43
CA ILE A 151 6.15 -18.89 -15.74
C ILE A 151 5.83 -18.89 -17.24
N GLN A 152 4.56 -18.73 -17.61
CA GLN A 152 4.15 -18.60 -19.01
C GLN A 152 4.42 -17.19 -19.52
N ASP A 153 3.96 -16.18 -18.78
CA ASP A 153 4.12 -14.79 -19.17
C ASP A 153 4.27 -13.86 -17.95
N ILE A 154 4.87 -12.68 -18.18
CA ILE A 154 5.06 -11.63 -17.17
C ILE A 154 4.55 -10.34 -17.78
N THR A 155 3.58 -9.72 -17.11
CA THR A 155 3.04 -8.42 -17.50
C THR A 155 3.22 -7.40 -16.38
N CYS A 156 3.38 -6.13 -16.75
CA CYS A 156 3.35 -5.03 -15.81
C CYS A 156 2.35 -3.97 -16.29
N ASP A 157 1.82 -3.19 -15.38
CA ASP A 157 0.98 -2.06 -15.76
C ASP A 157 1.87 -0.98 -16.40
N SER A 158 1.70 -0.78 -17.71
CA SER A 158 2.51 0.12 -18.52
C SER A 158 2.36 1.60 -18.16
N ASP A 159 1.32 1.96 -17.41
CA ASP A 159 1.03 3.36 -17.07
C ASP A 159 1.64 3.82 -15.74
N GLY A 160 2.35 2.95 -15.01
CA GLY A 160 3.01 3.29 -13.73
C GLY A 160 2.08 3.89 -12.67
N LYS A 161 0.77 3.78 -12.86
CA LYS A 161 -0.26 4.40 -12.02
C LYS A 161 -1.24 3.36 -11.54
N ILE A 162 -0.81 2.58 -10.57
CA ILE A 162 -1.80 1.89 -9.74
C ILE A 162 -2.37 2.95 -8.79
N ASN A 163 -3.56 3.41 -9.09
CA ASN A 163 -4.37 4.10 -8.11
C ASN A 163 -4.87 3.05 -7.11
N ASN A 164 -4.02 2.69 -6.15
CA ASN A 164 -4.44 1.90 -5.01
C ASN A 164 -5.34 2.77 -4.15
N PHE A 165 -6.64 2.69 -4.38
CA PHE A 165 -7.62 3.24 -3.44
C PHE A 165 -7.63 2.33 -2.22
N ILE A 166 -6.94 2.73 -1.18
CA ILE A 166 -6.94 2.02 0.09
C ILE A 166 -7.97 2.68 0.97
N SER A 167 -9.10 1.99 1.10
CA SER A 167 -10.12 2.32 2.08
C SER A 167 -9.65 1.81 3.44
N THR A 168 -9.44 2.67 4.40
CA THR A 168 -9.21 2.28 5.79
C THR A 168 -10.49 1.67 6.34
N ARG A 169 -10.67 0.36 6.19
CA ARG A 169 -11.73 -0.41 6.82
C ARG A 169 -11.18 -1.03 8.10
N ASN A 170 -11.64 -0.58 9.24
CA ASN A 170 -11.49 -1.33 10.48
C ASN A 170 -12.28 -2.64 10.37
N PHE A 171 -11.61 -3.75 10.08
CA PHE A 171 -12.16 -5.09 10.34
C PHE A 171 -11.99 -5.38 11.83
N SER A 172 -13.01 -5.14 12.63
CA SER A 172 -13.10 -5.76 13.95
C SER A 172 -13.55 -7.21 13.73
N TYR A 173 -12.62 -8.15 13.94
CA TYR A 173 -12.98 -9.55 14.16
C TYR A 173 -13.66 -9.66 15.52
N HIS A 174 -14.87 -10.17 15.53
CA HIS A 174 -15.50 -10.74 16.71
C HIS A 174 -15.13 -12.22 16.80
#